data_008d6d3b7cb75d3200a4e47fc218ab06
#
_entry.id   008d6d3b7cb75d3200a4e47fc218ab06
#
_cell.length_a   1.000
_cell.length_b   1.000
_cell.length_c   1.000
_cell.angle_alpha   90.00
_cell.angle_beta   90.00
_cell.angle_gamma   90.00
#
_symmetry.space_group_name_H-M   'P 1'
#
loop_
_entity.id
_entity.type
_entity.pdbx_description
1 polymer ?
#
loop_
_entity_poly.entity_id
_entity_poly.type
_entity_poly.pdbx_seq_one_letter_code
_entity_poly.pdbx_strand_id
1 'polypeptide(L)'
;RHPWGDLLGWLLMFAAIVLLVALATYDRRDLVSNTVPANPTPHNFMGAFGASLASSLFFLVGAAAYTLPVLGFFFGLAGFVSGLSYLRGWRSACGVAGLLIAATGLLDLYSASLPPLGVRHESMSAGGVMGWSLNTYFFRNFFNNTGASLFFGIIYLVSLIFLTDFRLISWVAALFTHVPRNEEERLAAEESALRKQEKELARRQRELDRERPEKPE
;
A
#
# COMPACT_ATOMS: atom_id res chain seq x y z
N ARG A 1 -10.16 -22.94 -8.47
CA ARG A 1 -10.55 -21.51 -8.32
C ARG A 1 -12.01 -21.45 -7.95
N HIS A 2 -12.36 -20.70 -6.90
CA HIS A 2 -13.75 -20.54 -6.50
C HIS A 2 -14.40 -19.47 -7.40
N PRO A 3 -15.46 -19.76 -8.16
CA PRO A 3 -16.08 -18.83 -9.11
C PRO A 3 -16.55 -17.51 -8.44
N TRP A 4 -16.87 -17.57 -7.17
CA TRP A 4 -17.23 -16.39 -6.36
C TRP A 4 -16.08 -15.38 -6.18
N GLY A 5 -14.82 -15.83 -6.19
CA GLY A 5 -13.66 -14.94 -6.08
C GLY A 5 -13.47 -14.09 -7.33
N ASP A 6 -13.65 -14.70 -8.50
CA ASP A 6 -13.52 -14.02 -9.78
C ASP A 6 -14.68 -13.00 -9.97
N LEU A 7 -15.90 -13.39 -9.59
CA LEU A 7 -17.06 -12.49 -9.63
C LEU A 7 -16.85 -11.26 -8.74
N LEU A 8 -16.40 -11.49 -7.51
CA LEU A 8 -16.11 -10.40 -6.55
C LEU A 8 -15.01 -9.46 -7.08
N GLY A 9 -13.97 -10.01 -7.71
CA GLY A 9 -12.90 -9.24 -8.33
C GLY A 9 -13.43 -8.31 -9.43
N TRP A 10 -14.25 -8.82 -10.34
CA TRP A 10 -14.90 -8.01 -11.39
C TRP A 10 -15.79 -6.92 -10.81
N LEU A 11 -16.58 -7.26 -9.80
CA LEU A 11 -17.51 -6.33 -9.15
C LEU A 11 -16.76 -5.19 -8.47
N LEU A 12 -15.63 -5.50 -7.81
CA LEU A 12 -14.79 -4.52 -7.16
C LEU A 12 -14.08 -3.61 -8.16
N MET A 13 -13.58 -4.14 -9.27
CA MET A 13 -12.98 -3.34 -10.34
C MET A 13 -14.00 -2.41 -10.99
N PHE A 14 -15.21 -2.90 -11.25
CA PHE A 14 -16.30 -2.08 -11.78
C PHE A 14 -16.67 -0.96 -10.80
N ALA A 15 -16.85 -1.28 -9.52
CA ALA A 15 -17.13 -0.30 -8.47
C ALA A 15 -16.01 0.75 -8.35
N ALA A 16 -14.75 0.33 -8.49
CA ALA A 16 -13.59 1.24 -8.48
C ALA A 16 -13.62 2.22 -9.66
N ILE A 17 -13.99 1.75 -10.87
CA ILE A 17 -14.13 2.61 -12.05
C ILE A 17 -15.28 3.60 -11.85
N VAL A 18 -16.44 3.14 -11.40
CA VAL A 18 -17.59 4.00 -11.10
C VAL A 18 -17.22 5.08 -10.06
N LEU A 19 -16.52 4.68 -9.00
CA LEU A 19 -16.06 5.60 -7.97
C LEU A 19 -15.06 6.61 -8.52
N LEU A 20 -14.10 6.16 -9.35
CA LEU A 20 -13.12 7.04 -9.99
C LEU A 20 -13.82 8.09 -10.86
N VAL A 21 -14.79 7.67 -11.68
CA VAL A 21 -15.56 8.59 -12.52
C VAL A 21 -16.37 9.57 -11.68
N ALA A 22 -17.01 9.10 -10.61
CA ALA A 22 -17.76 9.96 -9.70
C ALA A 22 -16.87 11.04 -9.04
N LEU A 23 -15.67 10.66 -8.58
CA LEU A 23 -14.71 11.60 -7.98
C LEU A 23 -14.10 12.55 -9.01
N ALA A 24 -13.76 12.06 -10.21
CA ALA A 24 -13.12 12.87 -11.25
C ALA A 24 -14.08 13.92 -11.85
N THR A 25 -15.38 13.58 -11.93
CA THR A 25 -16.42 14.46 -12.48
C THR A 25 -17.24 15.17 -11.41
N TYR A 26 -16.72 15.23 -10.18
CA TYR A 26 -17.38 15.93 -9.08
C TYR A 26 -17.50 17.43 -9.37
N ASP A 27 -18.72 17.92 -9.31
CA ASP A 27 -19.04 19.35 -9.27
C ASP A 27 -19.86 19.65 -8.00
N ARG A 28 -19.39 20.58 -7.22
CA ARG A 28 -20.03 21.07 -6.00
C ARG A 28 -21.48 21.47 -6.23
N ARG A 29 -21.76 22.13 -7.37
CA ARG A 29 -23.08 22.72 -7.70
C ARG A 29 -24.14 21.66 -8.00
N ASP A 30 -23.76 20.39 -8.07
CA ASP A 30 -24.69 19.30 -8.33
C ASP A 30 -25.59 18.96 -7.12
N LEU A 31 -25.22 19.47 -5.93
CA LEU A 31 -25.93 19.18 -4.69
C LEU A 31 -26.50 20.45 -4.05
N VAL A 32 -27.80 20.40 -3.75
CA VAL A 32 -28.52 21.48 -3.02
C VAL A 32 -27.94 21.70 -1.62
N SER A 33 -27.36 20.66 -1.01
CA SER A 33 -26.66 20.77 0.28
C SER A 33 -25.43 21.67 0.25
N ASN A 34 -24.79 21.80 -0.92
CA ASN A 34 -23.54 22.50 -1.06
C ASN A 34 -23.73 23.91 -1.64
N THR A 35 -24.71 24.11 -2.52
CA THR A 35 -24.94 25.40 -3.20
C THR A 35 -26.40 25.66 -3.48
N VAL A 36 -26.80 26.94 -3.40
CA VAL A 36 -28.14 27.39 -3.77
C VAL A 36 -28.00 28.57 -4.75
N PRO A 37 -28.57 28.47 -5.96
CA PRO A 37 -29.24 27.33 -6.56
C PRO A 37 -28.26 26.22 -7.00
N ALA A 38 -28.69 24.96 -6.92
CA ALA A 38 -27.98 23.82 -7.48
C ALA A 38 -28.16 23.74 -8.99
N ASN A 39 -27.29 22.96 -9.67
CA ASN A 39 -27.44 22.67 -11.09
C ASN A 39 -28.78 21.97 -11.35
N PRO A 40 -29.57 22.39 -12.37
CA PRO A 40 -30.84 21.73 -12.70
C PRO A 40 -30.64 20.26 -13.14
N THR A 41 -29.50 19.96 -13.75
CA THR A 41 -29.06 18.59 -14.05
C THR A 41 -27.66 18.40 -13.53
N PRO A 42 -27.36 17.30 -12.80
CA PRO A 42 -26.03 17.02 -12.30
C PRO A 42 -25.00 16.91 -13.43
N HIS A 43 -23.85 17.53 -13.28
CA HIS A 43 -22.71 17.40 -14.18
C HIS A 43 -21.90 16.15 -13.93
N ASN A 44 -22.06 15.55 -12.73
CA ASN A 44 -21.41 14.29 -12.40
C ASN A 44 -21.90 13.18 -13.34
N PHE A 45 -21.00 12.46 -13.98
CA PHE A 45 -21.34 11.39 -14.92
C PHE A 45 -22.12 10.24 -14.28
N MET A 46 -21.99 10.06 -12.96
CA MET A 46 -22.77 9.09 -12.18
C MET A 46 -24.07 9.72 -11.61
N GLY A 47 -24.46 10.90 -12.09
CA GLY A 47 -25.64 11.63 -11.66
C GLY A 47 -25.60 12.08 -10.20
N ALA A 48 -26.77 12.32 -9.61
CA ALA A 48 -26.89 12.79 -8.23
C ALA A 48 -26.29 11.81 -7.19
N PHE A 49 -26.37 10.51 -7.46
CA PHE A 49 -25.77 9.50 -6.59
C PHE A 49 -24.25 9.65 -6.56
N GLY A 50 -23.60 9.77 -7.73
CA GLY A 50 -22.15 9.95 -7.83
C GLY A 50 -21.70 11.26 -7.18
N ALA A 51 -22.44 12.33 -7.39
CA ALA A 51 -22.17 13.63 -6.76
C ALA A 51 -22.25 13.53 -5.21
N SER A 52 -23.28 12.88 -4.66
CA SER A 52 -23.43 12.69 -3.21
C SER A 52 -22.34 11.82 -2.62
N LEU A 53 -21.97 10.72 -3.29
CA LEU A 53 -20.92 9.82 -2.87
C LEU A 53 -19.57 10.54 -2.87
N ALA A 54 -19.24 11.24 -3.95
CA ALA A 54 -18.00 12.00 -4.06
C ALA A 54 -17.92 13.11 -3.02
N SER A 55 -18.99 13.88 -2.81
CA SER A 55 -19.06 14.92 -1.78
C SER A 55 -18.81 14.35 -0.38
N SER A 56 -19.46 13.25 -0.03
CA SER A 56 -19.28 12.59 1.27
C SER A 56 -17.81 12.12 1.48
N LEU A 57 -17.20 11.56 0.46
CA LEU A 57 -15.82 11.10 0.53
C LEU A 57 -14.83 12.26 0.63
N PHE A 58 -15.02 13.33 -0.15
CA PHE A 58 -14.19 14.51 -0.04
C PHE A 58 -14.35 15.20 1.31
N PHE A 59 -15.56 15.24 1.86
CA PHE A 59 -15.80 15.75 3.20
C PHE A 59 -15.05 14.93 4.26
N LEU A 60 -15.12 13.60 4.19
CA LEU A 60 -14.53 12.71 5.19
C LEU A 60 -13.00 12.65 5.10
N VAL A 61 -12.48 12.31 3.93
CA VAL A 61 -11.05 11.98 3.72
C VAL A 61 -10.33 12.96 2.79
N GLY A 62 -11.00 13.97 2.29
CA GLY A 62 -10.42 14.97 1.40
C GLY A 62 -9.90 14.36 0.09
N ALA A 63 -8.79 14.89 -0.40
CA ALA A 63 -8.14 14.40 -1.62
C ALA A 63 -7.64 12.95 -1.51
N ALA A 64 -7.50 12.40 -0.29
CA ALA A 64 -7.20 10.98 -0.11
C ALA A 64 -8.31 10.07 -0.66
N ALA A 65 -9.52 10.57 -0.93
CA ALA A 65 -10.59 9.83 -1.58
C ALA A 65 -10.15 9.18 -2.90
N TYR A 66 -9.23 9.79 -3.65
CA TYR A 66 -8.70 9.24 -4.90
C TYR A 66 -7.89 7.95 -4.71
N THR A 67 -7.42 7.65 -3.50
CA THR A 67 -6.75 6.39 -3.22
C THR A 67 -7.71 5.21 -3.18
N LEU A 68 -9.00 5.44 -2.89
CA LEU A 68 -10.02 4.38 -2.78
C LEU A 68 -10.25 3.62 -4.09
N PRO A 69 -10.49 4.29 -5.25
CA PRO A 69 -10.62 3.58 -6.52
C PRO A 69 -9.33 2.85 -6.92
N VAL A 70 -8.16 3.41 -6.64
CA VAL A 70 -6.87 2.74 -6.90
C VAL A 70 -6.76 1.44 -6.09
N LEU A 71 -7.06 1.51 -4.80
CA LEU A 71 -7.09 0.33 -3.92
C LEU A 71 -8.17 -0.68 -4.35
N GLY A 72 -9.37 -0.20 -4.70
CA GLY A 72 -10.44 -1.05 -5.19
C GLY A 72 -10.04 -1.81 -6.46
N PHE A 73 -9.40 -1.14 -7.40
CA PHE A 73 -8.88 -1.77 -8.61
C PHE A 73 -7.77 -2.79 -8.30
N PHE A 74 -6.85 -2.44 -7.43
CA PHE A 74 -5.77 -3.32 -6.99
C PHE A 74 -6.29 -4.59 -6.30
N PHE A 75 -7.24 -4.45 -5.38
CA PHE A 75 -7.89 -5.60 -4.72
C PHE A 75 -8.74 -6.42 -5.68
N GLY A 76 -9.42 -5.77 -6.63
CA GLY A 76 -10.15 -6.45 -7.71
C GLY A 76 -9.22 -7.32 -8.54
N LEU A 77 -8.08 -6.78 -8.97
CA LEU A 77 -7.06 -7.51 -9.72
C LEU A 77 -6.47 -8.67 -8.91
N ALA A 78 -6.30 -8.49 -7.61
CA ALA A 78 -5.83 -9.55 -6.70
C ALA A 78 -6.78 -10.77 -6.65
N GLY A 79 -8.04 -10.61 -7.02
CA GLY A 79 -8.98 -11.72 -7.18
C GLY A 79 -8.55 -12.72 -8.27
N PHE A 80 -7.90 -12.24 -9.32
CA PHE A 80 -7.50 -13.05 -10.48
C PHE A 80 -6.08 -13.60 -10.37
N VAL A 81 -5.21 -12.92 -9.60
CA VAL A 81 -3.80 -13.28 -9.47
C VAL A 81 -3.60 -14.12 -8.21
N SER A 82 -3.25 -15.39 -8.37
CA SER A 82 -3.03 -16.32 -7.25
C SER A 82 -1.90 -15.89 -6.31
N GLY A 83 -0.90 -15.15 -6.83
CA GLY A 83 0.20 -14.59 -6.04
C GLY A 83 -0.21 -13.49 -5.05
N LEU A 84 -1.41 -12.90 -5.21
CA LEU A 84 -1.93 -11.82 -4.36
C LEU A 84 -2.93 -12.31 -3.30
N SER A 85 -2.96 -13.62 -3.03
CA SER A 85 -3.87 -14.22 -2.03
C SER A 85 -3.68 -13.66 -0.60
N TYR A 86 -2.49 -13.14 -0.27
CA TYR A 86 -2.18 -12.50 1.00
C TYR A 86 -3.03 -11.23 1.27
N LEU A 87 -3.58 -10.61 0.22
CA LEU A 87 -4.44 -9.42 0.34
C LEU A 87 -5.83 -9.72 0.93
N ARG A 88 -6.21 -10.99 1.08
CA ARG A 88 -7.51 -11.39 1.66
C ARG A 88 -7.53 -11.39 3.19
N GLY A 89 -6.42 -11.12 3.84
CA GLY A 89 -6.28 -11.17 5.29
C GLY A 89 -6.57 -9.84 6.00
N TRP A 90 -6.70 -9.90 7.33
CA TRP A 90 -6.83 -8.72 8.19
C TRP A 90 -5.66 -7.72 8.05
N ARG A 91 -4.47 -8.21 7.67
CA ARG A 91 -3.28 -7.39 7.40
C ARG A 91 -3.55 -6.34 6.31
N SER A 92 -4.26 -6.73 5.25
CA SER A 92 -4.61 -5.81 4.17
C SER A 92 -5.61 -4.76 4.62
N ALA A 93 -6.58 -5.13 5.46
CA ALA A 93 -7.51 -4.17 6.04
C ALA A 93 -6.77 -3.13 6.91
N CYS A 94 -5.81 -3.57 7.74
CA CYS A 94 -4.95 -2.67 8.50
C CYS A 94 -4.08 -1.80 7.58
N GLY A 95 -3.54 -2.37 6.50
CA GLY A 95 -2.77 -1.63 5.50
C GLY A 95 -3.59 -0.53 4.82
N VAL A 96 -4.82 -0.83 4.40
CA VAL A 96 -5.75 0.17 3.83
C VAL A 96 -6.08 1.27 4.83
N ALA A 97 -6.45 0.88 6.05
CA ALA A 97 -6.80 1.84 7.10
C ALA A 97 -5.61 2.76 7.44
N GLY A 98 -4.43 2.20 7.64
CA GLY A 98 -3.22 2.96 7.91
C GLY A 98 -2.83 3.87 6.76
N LEU A 99 -2.96 3.41 5.50
CA LEU A 99 -2.69 4.22 4.32
C LEU A 99 -3.64 5.43 4.23
N LEU A 100 -4.93 5.23 4.49
CA LEU A 100 -5.91 6.33 4.50
C LEU A 100 -5.64 7.31 5.65
N ILE A 101 -5.36 6.81 6.85
CA ILE A 101 -5.00 7.64 8.01
C ILE A 101 -3.76 8.48 7.71
N ALA A 102 -2.71 7.87 7.17
CA ALA A 102 -1.48 8.56 6.84
C ALA A 102 -1.69 9.59 5.71
N ALA A 103 -2.41 9.21 4.65
CA ALA A 103 -2.68 10.10 3.53
C ALA A 103 -3.51 11.32 3.95
N THR A 104 -4.60 11.11 4.72
CA THR A 104 -5.43 12.23 5.22
C THR A 104 -4.65 13.13 6.17
N GLY A 105 -3.84 12.57 7.06
CA GLY A 105 -3.02 13.32 8.00
C GLY A 105 -1.96 14.17 7.29
N LEU A 106 -1.23 13.59 6.32
CA LEU A 106 -0.24 14.32 5.52
C LEU A 106 -0.87 15.41 4.67
N LEU A 107 -1.98 15.12 4.00
CA LEU A 107 -2.69 16.10 3.18
C LEU A 107 -3.19 17.30 4.01
N ASP A 108 -3.63 17.06 5.25
CA ASP A 108 -4.03 18.14 6.14
C ASP A 108 -2.82 18.98 6.61
N LEU A 109 -1.72 18.34 6.99
CA LEU A 109 -0.50 19.06 7.41
C LEU A 109 0.01 20.02 6.33
N TYR A 110 -0.07 19.61 5.08
CA TYR A 110 0.40 20.39 3.92
C TYR A 110 -0.72 21.08 3.15
N SER A 111 -1.92 21.19 3.72
CA SER A 111 -3.08 21.81 3.05
C SER A 111 -2.83 23.26 2.62
N ALA A 112 -2.05 24.01 3.38
CA ALA A 112 -1.65 25.38 3.03
C ALA A 112 -0.75 25.44 1.77
N SER A 113 0.03 24.38 1.51
CA SER A 113 0.89 24.25 0.33
C SER A 113 0.16 23.65 -0.88
N LEU A 114 -1.07 23.14 -0.67
CA LEU A 114 -1.89 22.47 -1.67
C LEU A 114 -3.27 23.15 -1.84
N PRO A 115 -3.33 24.49 -2.01
CA PRO A 115 -4.59 25.24 -2.01
C PRO A 115 -5.59 24.75 -3.08
N PRO A 116 -5.18 24.31 -4.30
CA PRO A 116 -6.14 23.84 -5.30
C PRO A 116 -6.95 22.62 -4.86
N LEU A 117 -6.40 21.75 -4.02
CA LEU A 117 -7.07 20.52 -3.57
C LEU A 117 -8.17 20.83 -2.55
N GLY A 118 -7.91 21.74 -1.60
CA GLY A 118 -8.92 22.14 -0.61
C GLY A 118 -10.08 22.90 -1.24
N VAL A 119 -9.80 23.87 -2.12
CA VAL A 119 -10.81 24.68 -2.80
C VAL A 119 -11.67 23.85 -3.75
N ARG A 120 -11.05 22.91 -4.49
CA ARG A 120 -11.77 22.08 -5.47
C ARG A 120 -12.78 21.16 -4.81
N HIS A 121 -12.49 20.70 -3.60
CA HIS A 121 -13.29 19.65 -2.93
C HIS A 121 -14.11 20.19 -1.76
N GLU A 122 -13.99 21.49 -1.41
CA GLU A 122 -14.69 22.14 -0.29
C GLU A 122 -14.64 21.36 1.04
N SER A 123 -13.61 20.60 1.22
CA SER A 123 -13.32 19.97 2.49
C SER A 123 -12.70 21.01 3.44
N MET A 124 -12.88 20.84 4.74
CA MET A 124 -12.27 21.71 5.77
C MET A 124 -10.75 21.81 5.60
N SER A 125 -10.13 20.80 5.01
CA SER A 125 -8.72 20.75 4.63
C SER A 125 -8.53 19.78 3.46
N ALA A 126 -7.34 19.76 2.86
CA ALA A 126 -7.00 18.79 1.81
C ALA A 126 -7.11 17.31 2.30
N GLY A 127 -7.00 17.08 3.62
CA GLY A 127 -7.17 15.77 4.26
C GLY A 127 -8.59 15.46 4.75
N GLY A 128 -9.56 16.36 4.49
CA GLY A 128 -10.93 16.22 4.96
C GLY A 128 -11.07 16.36 6.48
N VAL A 129 -12.26 16.06 7.00
CA VAL A 129 -12.55 16.10 8.44
C VAL A 129 -11.64 15.14 9.21
N MET A 130 -11.33 13.98 8.62
CA MET A 130 -10.50 12.96 9.27
C MET A 130 -9.06 13.47 9.46
N GLY A 131 -8.43 14.02 8.42
CA GLY A 131 -7.09 14.58 8.52
C GLY A 131 -7.04 15.78 9.47
N TRP A 132 -8.00 16.70 9.35
CA TRP A 132 -8.11 17.86 10.23
C TRP A 132 -8.28 17.46 11.70
N SER A 133 -9.16 16.49 12.00
CA SER A 133 -9.40 16.01 13.36
C SER A 133 -8.16 15.36 13.97
N LEU A 134 -7.50 14.47 13.20
CA LEU A 134 -6.28 13.81 13.65
C LEU A 134 -5.19 14.82 14.01
N ASN A 135 -4.95 15.79 13.14
CA ASN A 135 -3.92 16.79 13.39
C ASN A 135 -4.30 17.75 14.51
N THR A 136 -5.54 18.23 14.55
CA THR A 136 -5.97 19.25 15.52
C THR A 136 -6.02 18.67 16.94
N TYR A 137 -6.56 17.46 17.11
CA TYR A 137 -6.74 16.90 18.46
C TYR A 137 -5.56 16.09 18.95
N PHE A 138 -4.75 15.49 18.06
CA PHE A 138 -3.67 14.60 18.47
C PHE A 138 -2.29 15.14 18.10
N PHE A 139 -2.02 15.32 16.80
CA PHE A 139 -0.65 15.49 16.35
C PHE A 139 -0.09 16.90 16.59
N ARG A 140 -0.85 17.97 16.35
CA ARG A 140 -0.37 19.35 16.55
C ARG A 140 -0.10 19.67 18.03
N ASN A 141 -0.79 18.98 18.95
CA ASN A 141 -0.62 19.20 20.36
C ASN A 141 0.62 18.50 20.93
N PHE A 142 1.04 17.38 20.34
CA PHE A 142 2.14 16.55 20.83
C PHE A 142 3.40 16.64 19.98
N PHE A 143 3.26 16.92 18.70
CA PHE A 143 4.34 16.92 17.72
C PHE A 143 4.30 18.21 16.89
N ASN A 144 5.46 18.81 16.63
CA ASN A 144 5.56 19.84 15.60
C ASN A 144 5.27 19.22 14.21
N ASN A 145 5.01 20.05 13.18
CA ASN A 145 4.72 19.61 11.81
C ASN A 145 5.74 18.56 11.30
N THR A 146 7.02 18.74 11.62
CA THR A 146 8.09 17.78 11.25
C THR A 146 7.90 16.42 11.92
N GLY A 147 7.61 16.40 13.22
CA GLY A 147 7.37 15.16 13.94
C GLY A 147 6.11 14.43 13.48
N ALA A 148 5.02 15.17 13.26
CA ALA A 148 3.78 14.63 12.71
C ALA A 148 4.00 14.04 11.31
N SER A 149 4.77 14.73 10.43
CA SER A 149 5.11 14.24 9.10
C SER A 149 5.90 12.94 9.15
N LEU A 150 6.88 12.84 10.03
CA LEU A 150 7.63 11.60 10.26
C LEU A 150 6.72 10.45 10.71
N PHE A 151 5.82 10.72 11.65
CA PHE A 151 4.89 9.72 12.17
C PHE A 151 3.94 9.20 11.09
N PHE A 152 3.29 10.10 10.35
CA PHE A 152 2.45 9.69 9.22
C PHE A 152 3.24 9.01 8.11
N GLY A 153 4.49 9.45 7.85
CA GLY A 153 5.38 8.82 6.90
C GLY A 153 5.70 7.36 7.28
N ILE A 154 5.95 7.09 8.56
CA ILE A 154 6.17 5.73 9.06
C ILE A 154 4.89 4.89 8.89
N ILE A 155 3.72 5.41 9.28
CA ILE A 155 2.44 4.70 9.10
C ILE A 155 2.22 4.40 7.62
N TYR A 156 2.49 5.34 6.72
CA TYR A 156 2.36 5.17 5.27
C TYR A 156 3.25 4.03 4.76
N LEU A 157 4.53 4.02 5.15
CA LEU A 157 5.48 2.98 4.77
C LEU A 157 5.08 1.60 5.30
N VAL A 158 4.70 1.51 6.58
CA VAL A 158 4.22 0.26 7.19
C VAL A 158 2.96 -0.24 6.48
N SER A 159 2.04 0.66 6.13
CA SER A 159 0.81 0.34 5.39
C SER A 159 1.11 -0.20 4.00
N LEU A 160 2.08 0.39 3.28
CA LEU A 160 2.54 -0.13 1.99
C LEU A 160 3.16 -1.52 2.12
N ILE A 161 3.94 -1.78 3.16
CA ILE A 161 4.50 -3.12 3.41
C ILE A 161 3.37 -4.14 3.63
N PHE A 162 2.31 -3.77 4.36
CA PHE A 162 1.16 -4.63 4.58
C PHE A 162 0.36 -4.90 3.31
N LEU A 163 0.27 -3.92 2.40
CA LEU A 163 -0.45 -4.03 1.14
C LEU A 163 0.32 -4.75 0.05
N THR A 164 1.65 -4.61 0.02
CA THR A 164 2.48 -5.12 -1.09
C THR A 164 3.23 -6.41 -0.76
N ASP A 165 3.15 -6.89 0.51
CA ASP A 165 4.01 -7.97 1.04
C ASP A 165 5.49 -7.74 0.72
N PHE A 166 5.87 -6.46 0.63
CA PHE A 166 7.21 -6.04 0.25
C PHE A 166 8.19 -6.41 1.36
N ARG A 167 9.02 -7.42 1.09
CA ARG A 167 10.04 -7.90 2.02
C ARG A 167 11.24 -6.95 2.00
N LEU A 168 11.09 -5.78 2.61
CA LEU A 168 12.13 -4.75 2.71
C LEU A 168 13.49 -5.35 3.15
N ILE A 169 13.46 -6.23 4.14
CA ILE A 169 14.66 -6.90 4.66
C ILE A 169 15.32 -7.73 3.55
N SER A 170 14.54 -8.46 2.76
CA SER A 170 15.08 -9.27 1.66
C SER A 170 15.63 -8.40 0.53
N TRP A 171 14.98 -7.26 0.26
CA TRP A 171 15.44 -6.32 -0.75
C TRP A 171 16.72 -5.59 -0.32
N VAL A 172 16.76 -5.14 0.93
CA VAL A 172 17.96 -4.55 1.52
C VAL A 172 19.10 -5.58 1.59
N ALA A 173 18.80 -6.81 2.04
CA ALA A 173 19.78 -7.89 2.03
C ALA A 173 20.30 -8.18 0.60
N ALA A 174 19.44 -8.14 -0.42
CA ALA A 174 19.84 -8.33 -1.81
C ALA A 174 20.72 -7.19 -2.34
N LEU A 175 20.64 -5.97 -1.79
CA LEU A 175 21.54 -4.87 -2.11
C LEU A 175 22.96 -5.08 -1.52
N PHE A 176 23.04 -5.75 -0.38
CA PHE A 176 24.31 -6.02 0.31
C PHE A 176 24.88 -7.41 0.01
N THR A 177 24.04 -8.36 -0.42
CA THR A 177 24.49 -9.67 -0.91
C THR A 177 24.64 -9.59 -2.43
N HIS A 178 25.83 -9.86 -2.92
CA HIS A 178 26.07 -10.04 -4.36
C HIS A 178 25.27 -11.27 -4.82
N VAL A 179 24.02 -11.07 -5.25
CA VAL A 179 23.24 -12.13 -5.87
C VAL A 179 23.79 -12.33 -7.28
N PRO A 180 24.30 -13.51 -7.63
CA PRO A 180 24.82 -13.78 -8.97
C PRO A 180 23.71 -13.50 -10.01
N ARG A 181 24.02 -12.61 -10.95
CA ARG A 181 23.04 -12.04 -11.89
C ARG A 181 22.71 -12.95 -13.07
N ASN A 182 23.56 -13.96 -13.30
CA ASN A 182 23.45 -14.90 -14.41
C ASN A 182 23.46 -16.36 -13.91
N GLU A 183 22.81 -17.27 -14.66
CA GLU A 183 22.79 -18.71 -14.33
C GLU A 183 24.20 -19.32 -14.22
N GLU A 184 25.14 -18.84 -15.03
CA GLU A 184 26.55 -19.26 -14.99
C GLU A 184 27.24 -18.90 -13.67
N GLU A 185 26.98 -17.71 -13.11
CA GLU A 185 27.52 -17.32 -11.80
C GLU A 185 26.87 -18.14 -10.66
N ARG A 186 25.61 -18.54 -10.81
CA ARG A 186 24.94 -19.42 -9.85
C ARG A 186 25.54 -20.81 -9.85
N LEU A 187 25.75 -21.39 -11.03
CA LEU A 187 26.39 -22.69 -11.21
C LEU A 187 27.84 -22.68 -10.69
N ALA A 188 28.58 -21.64 -10.99
CA ALA A 188 29.96 -21.47 -10.49
C ALA A 188 30.02 -21.33 -8.96
N ALA A 189 29.06 -20.62 -8.35
CA ALA A 189 28.93 -20.48 -6.89
C ALA A 189 28.56 -21.83 -6.24
N GLU A 190 27.67 -22.60 -6.85
CA GLU A 190 27.24 -23.92 -6.40
C GLU A 190 28.39 -24.96 -6.51
N GLU A 191 29.12 -24.97 -7.63
CA GLU A 191 30.35 -25.79 -7.79
C GLU A 191 31.41 -25.43 -6.75
N SER A 192 31.62 -24.15 -6.48
CA SER A 192 32.58 -23.70 -5.48
C SER A 192 32.21 -24.12 -4.06
N ALA A 193 30.89 -24.13 -3.73
CA ALA A 193 30.38 -24.58 -2.46
C ALA A 193 30.52 -26.10 -2.30
N LEU A 194 30.21 -26.87 -3.35
CA LEU A 194 30.39 -28.32 -3.38
C LEU A 194 31.89 -28.70 -3.19
N ARG A 195 32.79 -28.05 -3.89
CA ARG A 195 34.23 -28.28 -3.74
C ARG A 195 34.75 -27.95 -2.32
N LYS A 196 34.16 -26.97 -1.65
CA LYS A 196 34.48 -26.68 -0.23
C LYS A 196 33.98 -27.79 0.70
N GLN A 197 32.77 -28.30 0.50
CA GLN A 197 32.23 -29.41 1.27
C GLN A 197 33.04 -30.71 1.06
N GLU A 198 33.40 -31.05 -0.17
CA GLU A 198 34.26 -32.18 -0.46
C GLU A 198 35.62 -32.09 0.23
N LYS A 199 36.25 -30.92 0.23
CA LYS A 199 37.55 -30.70 0.92
C LYS A 199 37.38 -30.86 2.46
N GLU A 200 36.27 -30.42 3.00
CA GLU A 200 35.98 -30.54 4.43
C GLU A 200 35.69 -31.97 4.84
N LEU A 201 34.96 -32.72 4.03
CA LEU A 201 34.73 -34.17 4.22
C LEU A 201 36.06 -34.93 4.09
N ALA A 202 36.88 -34.66 3.12
CA ALA A 202 38.18 -35.30 2.95
C ALA A 202 39.14 -34.98 4.13
N ARG A 203 39.06 -33.78 4.72
CA ARG A 203 39.79 -33.48 5.97
C ARG A 203 39.29 -34.31 7.15
N ARG A 204 38.00 -34.35 7.35
CA ARG A 204 37.39 -35.19 8.41
C ARG A 204 37.70 -36.69 8.27
N GLN A 205 37.69 -37.22 7.04
CA GLN A 205 38.10 -38.58 6.80
C GLN A 205 39.54 -38.84 7.20
N ARG A 206 40.49 -37.96 6.81
CA ARG A 206 41.88 -38.07 7.20
C ARG A 206 42.11 -37.95 8.70
N GLU A 207 41.33 -37.16 9.42
CA GLU A 207 41.35 -37.08 10.89
C GLU A 207 40.85 -38.37 11.52
N LEU A 208 39.75 -38.95 11.02
CA LEU A 208 39.24 -40.21 11.49
C LEU A 208 40.20 -41.39 11.21
N ASP A 209 40.86 -41.39 10.05
CA ASP A 209 41.89 -42.39 9.72
C ASP A 209 43.13 -42.30 10.61
N ARG A 210 43.49 -41.09 11.09
CA ARG A 210 44.58 -40.90 12.06
C ARG A 210 44.20 -41.32 13.48
N GLU A 211 42.90 -41.21 13.84
CA GLU A 211 42.40 -41.62 15.15
C GLU A 211 42.09 -43.14 15.24
N ARG A 212 42.13 -43.85 14.12
CA ARG A 212 41.98 -45.32 14.13
C ARG A 212 43.23 -45.97 14.68
N PRO A 213 43.19 -46.59 15.84
CA PRO A 213 44.35 -47.30 16.35
C PRO A 213 44.65 -48.46 15.39
N GLU A 214 45.93 -48.56 15.00
CA GLU A 214 46.44 -49.75 14.31
C GLU A 214 46.06 -51.01 15.10
N LYS A 215 45.33 -51.92 14.49
CA LYS A 215 45.11 -53.27 15.07
C LYS A 215 46.44 -53.97 15.17
N PRO A 216 46.91 -54.37 16.35
CA PRO A 216 48.06 -55.23 16.43
C PRO A 216 47.70 -56.59 15.81
N GLU A 217 48.58 -57.12 14.93
CA GLU A 217 48.57 -58.48 14.41
C GLU A 217 48.77 -59.51 15.55
#